data_ab0f139152bdda7419cd27c09e2d215e
#
_entry.id   ab0f139152bdda7419cd27c09e2d215e
#
_cell.length_a   1.000
_cell.length_b   1.000
_cell.length_c   1.000
_cell.angle_alpha   90.00
_cell.angle_beta   90.00
_cell.angle_gamma   90.00
#
_symmetry.space_group_name_H-M   'P 1'
#
loop_
_entity.id
_entity.type
_entity.pdbx_description
1 polymer ?
#
loop_
_entity_poly.entity_id
_entity_poly.type
_entity_poly.pdbx_seq_one_letter_code
_entity_poly.pdbx_strand_id
1 'polypeptide(L)'
;MTTYFDSIPSIQFEGTKSDNPLAFHHYDANQVILGKTMAEHLRFAACYWHNFCWDGADVFGQGTFGRPWLKPGDPMQMAKQKADVAFEFFSKLNIPYYCFHDIDVAPEGDSINDYVNNYSAMVDVLEQKQSETGLKLLWGTANLFSN
;
A
#
# COMPACT_ATOMS: atom_id res chain seq x y z
N MET A 1 -8.67 -12.54 7.43
CA MET A 1 -7.65 -11.62 6.86
C MET A 1 -6.30 -12.10 7.34
N THR A 2 -5.35 -12.34 6.45
CA THR A 2 -4.00 -12.72 6.85
C THR A 2 -3.27 -11.45 7.28
N THR A 3 -2.66 -11.45 8.46
CA THR A 3 -1.90 -10.32 8.99
C THR A 3 -0.41 -10.55 8.74
N TYR A 4 0.30 -9.49 8.42
CA TYR A 4 1.73 -9.52 8.05
C TYR A 4 2.60 -8.77 9.05
N PHE A 5 2.00 -7.83 9.78
CA PHE A 5 2.69 -6.90 10.68
C PHE A 5 2.10 -6.91 12.10
N ASP A 6 1.59 -8.05 12.57
CA ASP A 6 0.94 -8.18 13.89
C ASP A 6 1.80 -7.69 15.05
N SER A 7 3.11 -7.98 14.99
CA SER A 7 4.06 -7.58 16.03
C SER A 7 4.43 -6.11 16.01
N ILE A 8 4.03 -5.38 14.94
CA ILE A 8 4.38 -3.97 14.75
C ILE A 8 3.16 -3.11 15.14
N PRO A 9 3.28 -2.21 16.13
CA PRO A 9 2.21 -1.28 16.48
C PRO A 9 1.99 -0.27 15.34
N SER A 10 0.88 0.50 15.42
CA SER A 10 0.72 1.69 14.59
C SER A 10 1.82 2.69 14.90
N ILE A 11 2.46 3.22 13.85
CA ILE A 11 3.58 4.15 13.98
C ILE A 11 3.02 5.53 14.35
N GLN A 12 3.51 6.10 15.45
CA GLN A 12 3.05 7.36 16.01
C GLN A 12 4.18 8.41 16.04
N PHE A 13 3.80 9.67 16.19
CA PHE A 13 4.77 10.72 16.50
C PHE A 13 5.17 10.64 17.97
N GLU A 14 6.46 10.57 18.24
CA GLU A 14 7.03 10.54 19.59
C GLU A 14 8.05 11.64 19.83
N GLY A 15 8.35 12.44 18.80
CA GLY A 15 9.30 13.54 18.88
C GLY A 15 10.77 13.14 18.76
N THR A 16 11.62 14.17 18.66
CA THR A 16 13.03 14.01 18.33
C THR A 16 13.88 13.35 19.42
N LYS A 17 13.33 13.15 20.61
CA LYS A 17 14.04 12.53 21.74
C LYS A 17 13.68 11.06 21.94
N SER A 18 12.75 10.53 21.14
CA SER A 18 12.39 9.13 21.21
C SER A 18 13.52 8.25 20.69
N ASP A 19 13.80 7.17 21.39
CA ASP A 19 14.73 6.12 20.95
C ASP A 19 14.01 5.00 20.16
N ASN A 20 12.70 5.12 19.95
CA ASN A 20 11.91 4.13 19.23
C ASN A 20 12.16 4.24 17.70
N PRO A 21 12.81 3.23 17.07
CA PRO A 21 13.08 3.29 15.62
C PRO A 21 11.82 3.19 14.76
N LEU A 22 10.68 2.77 15.36
CA LEU A 22 9.39 2.65 14.71
C LEU A 22 8.45 3.81 15.12
N ALA A 23 8.97 5.03 15.21
CA ALA A 23 8.21 6.23 15.49
C ALA A 23 8.52 7.34 14.49
N PHE A 24 7.57 8.26 14.29
CA PHE A 24 7.85 9.52 13.60
C PHE A 24 8.52 10.49 14.57
N HIS A 25 9.70 10.95 14.24
CA HIS A 25 10.47 11.84 15.12
C HIS A 25 10.31 13.32 14.78
N HIS A 26 9.94 13.64 13.54
CA HIS A 26 9.88 15.01 13.03
C HIS A 26 8.51 15.38 12.46
N TYR A 27 7.68 14.41 12.13
CA TYR A 27 6.34 14.65 11.57
C TYR A 27 5.28 14.42 12.62
N ASP A 28 4.71 15.52 13.12
CA ASP A 28 3.50 15.52 13.93
C ASP A 28 2.30 15.92 13.07
N ALA A 29 1.46 14.94 12.73
CA ALA A 29 0.28 15.14 11.91
C ALA A 29 -0.70 16.17 12.46
N ASN A 30 -0.73 16.35 13.80
CA ASN A 30 -1.65 17.23 14.51
C ASN A 30 -1.09 18.64 14.76
N GLN A 31 0.20 18.87 14.51
CA GLN A 31 0.79 20.19 14.67
C GLN A 31 0.10 21.21 13.78
N VAL A 32 -0.39 22.29 14.37
CA VAL A 32 -1.10 23.35 13.65
C VAL A 32 -0.09 24.43 13.21
N ILE A 33 -0.03 24.69 11.92
CA ILE A 33 0.79 25.73 11.29
C ILE A 33 -0.10 26.56 10.36
N LEU A 34 -0.10 27.87 10.52
CA LEU A 34 -0.92 28.79 9.70
C LEU A 34 -2.42 28.39 9.63
N GLY A 35 -2.97 27.90 10.75
CA GLY A 35 -4.39 27.56 10.89
C GLY A 35 -4.79 26.20 10.31
N LYS A 36 -3.85 25.38 9.85
CA LYS A 36 -4.08 24.00 9.37
C LYS A 36 -3.14 23.04 10.06
N THR A 37 -3.58 21.78 10.18
CA THR A 37 -2.71 20.70 10.68
C THR A 37 -1.62 20.35 9.67
N MET A 38 -0.55 19.73 10.15
CA MET A 38 0.51 19.21 9.26
C MET A 38 -0.03 18.19 8.28
N ALA A 39 -0.99 17.35 8.69
CA ALA A 39 -1.67 16.39 7.81
C ALA A 39 -2.48 17.07 6.69
N GLU A 40 -3.02 18.27 6.93
CA GLU A 40 -3.71 19.05 5.89
C GLU A 40 -2.75 19.74 4.91
N HIS A 41 -1.53 20.07 5.37
CA HIS A 41 -0.49 20.62 4.50
C HIS A 41 0.22 19.54 3.69
N LEU A 42 0.54 18.40 4.30
CA LEU A 42 1.33 17.32 3.73
C LEU A 42 0.47 16.04 3.62
N ARG A 43 -0.17 15.85 2.48
CA ARG A 43 -0.98 14.66 2.19
C ARG A 43 -0.09 13.55 1.65
N PHE A 44 0.29 12.63 2.51
CA PHE A 44 1.07 11.48 2.09
C PHE A 44 0.21 10.45 1.35
N ALA A 45 0.79 9.89 0.28
CA ALA A 45 0.25 8.74 -0.43
C ALA A 45 1.35 7.69 -0.62
N ALA A 46 0.99 6.42 -0.54
CA ALA A 46 1.91 5.33 -0.85
C ALA A 46 1.62 4.78 -2.25
N CYS A 47 2.67 4.50 -3.01
CA CYS A 47 2.54 3.84 -4.30
C CYS A 47 2.57 2.32 -4.12
N TYR A 48 1.66 1.64 -4.84
CA TYR A 48 1.49 0.21 -4.74
C TYR A 48 2.67 -0.56 -5.35
N TRP A 49 3.16 -0.10 -6.50
CA TRP A 49 4.15 -0.81 -7.32
C TRP A 49 5.50 -1.01 -6.63
N HIS A 50 6.10 0.02 -6.06
CA HIS A 50 7.39 -0.10 -5.39
C HIS A 50 7.35 -0.93 -4.11
N ASN A 51 6.25 -0.84 -3.38
CA ASN A 51 6.15 -1.47 -2.08
C ASN A 51 5.74 -2.94 -2.17
N PHE A 52 4.80 -3.26 -3.07
CA PHE A 52 4.12 -4.57 -3.03
C PHE A 52 4.24 -5.39 -4.32
N CYS A 53 4.62 -4.80 -5.47
CA CYS A 53 4.73 -5.50 -6.74
C CYS A 53 6.18 -5.88 -7.11
N TRP A 54 7.15 -5.44 -6.33
CA TRP A 54 8.57 -5.65 -6.57
C TRP A 54 9.22 -6.43 -5.41
N ASP A 55 10.16 -7.30 -5.73
CA ASP A 55 10.85 -8.16 -4.76
C ASP A 55 11.96 -7.44 -3.96
N GLY A 56 12.33 -6.23 -4.39
CA GLY A 56 13.38 -5.43 -3.76
C GLY A 56 14.78 -5.68 -4.32
N ALA A 57 14.90 -6.45 -5.41
CA ALA A 57 16.19 -6.61 -6.08
C ALA A 57 16.61 -5.31 -6.81
N ASP A 58 17.89 -5.00 -6.82
CA ASP A 58 18.47 -3.87 -7.52
C ASP A 58 19.85 -4.23 -8.12
N VAL A 59 20.58 -3.23 -8.60
CA VAL A 59 21.93 -3.42 -9.17
C VAL A 59 22.97 -3.91 -8.16
N PHE A 60 22.68 -3.84 -6.88
CA PHE A 60 23.57 -4.27 -5.80
C PHE A 60 23.23 -5.69 -5.29
N GLY A 61 22.12 -6.27 -5.70
CA GLY A 61 21.76 -7.63 -5.36
C GLY A 61 20.28 -7.89 -5.15
N GLN A 62 20.00 -9.07 -4.61
CA GLN A 62 18.63 -9.50 -4.30
C GLN A 62 18.06 -8.76 -3.11
N GLY A 63 16.73 -8.62 -3.06
CA GLY A 63 16.02 -8.07 -1.91
C GLY A 63 16.28 -8.90 -0.64
N THR A 64 16.47 -8.22 0.47
CA THR A 64 16.79 -8.83 1.78
C THR A 64 15.56 -9.26 2.56
N PHE A 65 14.37 -8.83 2.14
CA PHE A 65 13.11 -9.17 2.78
C PHE A 65 12.25 -10.05 1.86
N GLY A 66 11.91 -11.25 2.34
CA GLY A 66 10.99 -12.14 1.62
C GLY A 66 9.56 -11.58 1.67
N ARG A 67 8.93 -11.46 0.49
CA ARG A 67 7.55 -10.98 0.34
C ARG A 67 6.59 -12.14 0.11
N PRO A 68 5.90 -12.64 1.15
CA PRO A 68 5.05 -13.84 1.04
C PRO A 68 3.94 -13.71 -0.01
N TRP A 69 3.43 -12.50 -0.24
CA TRP A 69 2.39 -12.19 -1.22
C TRP A 69 2.86 -12.22 -2.69
N LEU A 70 4.19 -12.34 -2.94
CA LEU A 70 4.76 -12.50 -4.27
C LEU A 70 5.11 -13.97 -4.59
N LYS A 71 4.80 -14.91 -3.70
CA LYS A 71 5.03 -16.34 -3.97
C LYS A 71 4.08 -16.82 -5.05
N PRO A 72 4.57 -17.63 -6.02
CA PRO A 72 3.72 -18.17 -7.07
C PRO A 72 2.49 -18.90 -6.54
N GLY A 73 1.35 -18.69 -7.18
CA GLY A 73 0.07 -19.25 -6.80
C GLY A 73 -1.05 -18.82 -7.74
N ASP A 74 -2.28 -18.95 -7.31
CA ASP A 74 -3.44 -18.41 -8.04
C ASP A 74 -3.33 -16.88 -8.13
N PRO A 75 -3.37 -16.29 -9.35
CA PRO A 75 -3.12 -14.87 -9.56
C PRO A 75 -4.11 -13.95 -8.82
N MET A 76 -5.41 -14.33 -8.78
CA MET A 76 -6.41 -13.55 -8.06
C MET A 76 -6.25 -13.65 -6.55
N GLN A 77 -5.86 -14.81 -6.05
CA GLN A 77 -5.56 -14.97 -4.63
C GLN A 77 -4.32 -14.16 -4.24
N MET A 78 -3.29 -14.13 -5.08
CA MET A 78 -2.10 -13.29 -4.87
C MET A 78 -2.47 -11.79 -4.87
N ALA A 79 -3.32 -11.36 -5.79
CA ALA A 79 -3.81 -9.98 -5.83
C ALA A 79 -4.54 -9.58 -4.54
N LYS A 80 -5.41 -10.46 -4.02
CA LYS A 80 -6.13 -10.25 -2.75
C LYS A 80 -5.18 -10.21 -1.54
N GLN A 81 -4.20 -11.11 -1.48
CA GLN A 81 -3.18 -11.11 -0.43
C GLN A 81 -2.33 -9.83 -0.47
N LYS A 82 -1.98 -9.36 -1.67
CA LYS A 82 -1.28 -8.09 -1.88
C LYS A 82 -2.11 -6.91 -1.39
N ALA A 83 -3.42 -6.91 -1.62
CA ALA A 83 -4.30 -5.89 -1.06
C ALA A 83 -4.39 -5.97 0.48
N ASP A 84 -4.41 -7.18 1.07
CA ASP A 84 -4.38 -7.34 2.52
C ASP A 84 -3.14 -6.69 3.13
N VAL A 85 -1.95 -7.03 2.64
CA VAL A 85 -0.69 -6.50 3.17
C VAL A 85 -0.56 -4.99 2.95
N ALA A 86 -1.01 -4.48 1.79
CA ALA A 86 -0.94 -3.07 1.46
C ALA A 86 -1.77 -2.22 2.44
N PHE A 87 -3.03 -2.59 2.66
CA PHE A 87 -3.92 -1.86 3.55
C PHE A 87 -3.51 -1.96 5.02
N GLU A 88 -2.98 -3.11 5.45
CA GLU A 88 -2.37 -3.23 6.77
C GLU A 88 -1.18 -2.27 6.93
N PHE A 89 -0.26 -2.26 5.96
CA PHE A 89 0.91 -1.39 5.96
C PHE A 89 0.53 0.10 6.00
N PHE A 90 -0.39 0.53 5.13
CA PHE A 90 -0.85 1.92 5.10
C PHE A 90 -1.47 2.34 6.43
N SER A 91 -2.29 1.46 7.02
CA SER A 91 -2.92 1.71 8.32
C SER A 91 -1.89 1.80 9.44
N LYS A 92 -0.87 0.93 9.45
CA LYS A 92 0.21 0.97 10.45
C LYS A 92 1.03 2.27 10.39
N LEU A 93 1.23 2.82 9.20
CA LEU A 93 1.94 4.08 8.98
C LEU A 93 1.05 5.33 9.06
N ASN A 94 -0.25 5.18 9.24
CA ASN A 94 -1.22 6.29 9.19
C ASN A 94 -1.14 7.08 7.87
N ILE A 95 -0.87 6.41 6.74
CA ILE A 95 -0.85 7.02 5.40
C ILE A 95 -2.29 7.05 4.87
N PRO A 96 -2.90 8.23 4.65
CA PRO A 96 -4.33 8.32 4.33
C PRO A 96 -4.69 8.00 2.88
N TYR A 97 -3.70 7.99 1.98
CA TYR A 97 -3.92 7.82 0.55
C TYR A 97 -3.00 6.78 -0.06
N TYR A 98 -3.49 6.11 -1.12
CA TYR A 98 -2.67 5.21 -1.94
C TYR A 98 -2.92 5.46 -3.42
N CYS A 99 -2.03 4.97 -4.27
CA CYS A 99 -2.14 5.03 -5.72
C CYS A 99 -1.56 3.76 -6.35
N PHE A 100 -2.08 3.39 -7.54
CA PHE A 100 -1.69 2.18 -8.24
C PHE A 100 -1.84 2.32 -9.75
N HIS A 101 -1.17 1.43 -10.50
CA HIS A 101 -1.53 1.10 -11.87
C HIS A 101 -2.42 -0.15 -11.88
N ASP A 102 -3.24 -0.30 -12.89
CA ASP A 102 -4.17 -1.42 -13.04
C ASP A 102 -3.51 -2.79 -12.84
N ILE A 103 -2.36 -3.03 -13.47
CA ILE A 103 -1.58 -4.27 -13.35
C ILE A 103 -1.00 -4.52 -11.95
N ASP A 104 -0.88 -3.49 -11.13
CA ASP A 104 -0.41 -3.64 -9.76
C ASP A 104 -1.43 -4.37 -8.88
N VAL A 105 -2.72 -4.17 -9.17
CA VAL A 105 -3.82 -4.62 -8.31
C VAL A 105 -4.56 -5.83 -8.86
N ALA A 106 -4.57 -6.04 -10.18
CA ALA A 106 -5.29 -7.13 -10.82
C ALA A 106 -4.40 -7.89 -11.81
N PRO A 107 -4.53 -9.23 -11.93
CA PRO A 107 -3.85 -9.99 -12.98
C PRO A 107 -4.54 -9.77 -14.33
N GLU A 108 -3.75 -9.79 -15.42
CA GLU A 108 -4.26 -9.55 -16.77
C GLU A 108 -5.21 -10.66 -17.25
N GLY A 109 -4.82 -11.94 -17.14
CA GLY A 109 -5.56 -13.05 -17.72
C GLY A 109 -5.24 -13.26 -19.21
N ASP A 110 -5.98 -14.18 -19.85
CA ASP A 110 -5.72 -14.61 -21.24
C ASP A 110 -6.46 -13.76 -22.29
N SER A 111 -7.38 -12.91 -21.86
CA SER A 111 -8.19 -12.06 -22.72
C SER A 111 -8.53 -10.73 -22.07
N ILE A 112 -8.93 -9.76 -22.89
CA ILE A 112 -9.44 -8.46 -22.36
C ILE A 112 -10.66 -8.64 -21.46
N ASN A 113 -11.51 -9.63 -21.71
CA ASN A 113 -12.65 -9.92 -20.87
C ASN A 113 -12.21 -10.47 -19.50
N ASP A 114 -11.20 -11.34 -19.48
CA ASP A 114 -10.63 -11.84 -18.21
C ASP A 114 -10.02 -10.70 -17.42
N TYR A 115 -9.27 -9.83 -18.09
CA TYR A 115 -8.70 -8.64 -17.47
C TYR A 115 -9.76 -7.74 -16.83
N VAL A 116 -10.83 -7.40 -17.58
CA VAL A 116 -11.93 -6.58 -17.08
C VAL A 116 -12.63 -7.24 -15.87
N ASN A 117 -12.85 -8.55 -15.95
CA ASN A 117 -13.47 -9.29 -14.85
C ASN A 117 -12.58 -9.32 -13.61
N ASN A 118 -11.28 -9.60 -13.79
CA ASN A 118 -10.30 -9.61 -12.70
C ASN A 118 -10.19 -8.25 -12.04
N TYR A 119 -10.10 -7.20 -12.87
CA TYR A 119 -10.01 -5.83 -12.37
C TYR A 119 -11.27 -5.42 -11.61
N SER A 120 -12.45 -5.72 -12.13
CA SER A 120 -13.73 -5.44 -11.45
C SER A 120 -13.81 -6.15 -10.09
N ALA A 121 -13.43 -7.43 -10.04
CA ALA A 121 -13.41 -8.17 -8.79
C ALA A 121 -12.43 -7.58 -7.76
N MET A 122 -11.29 -7.03 -8.22
CA MET A 122 -10.34 -6.37 -7.33
C MET A 122 -10.80 -4.98 -6.90
N VAL A 123 -11.56 -4.26 -7.74
CA VAL A 123 -12.21 -3.00 -7.35
C VAL A 123 -13.14 -3.22 -6.16
N ASP A 124 -13.98 -4.26 -6.19
CA ASP A 124 -14.86 -4.61 -5.06
C ASP A 124 -14.06 -4.88 -3.77
N VAL A 125 -12.93 -5.59 -3.87
CA VAL A 125 -12.02 -5.84 -2.74
C VAL A 125 -11.43 -4.54 -2.19
N LEU A 126 -10.99 -3.64 -3.07
CA LEU A 126 -10.40 -2.37 -2.67
C LEU A 126 -11.44 -1.44 -2.04
N GLU A 127 -12.67 -1.38 -2.57
CA GLU A 127 -13.77 -0.62 -1.99
C GLU A 127 -14.13 -1.11 -0.58
N GLN A 128 -14.21 -2.43 -0.40
CA GLN A 128 -14.43 -3.01 0.93
C GLN A 128 -13.32 -2.57 1.90
N LYS A 129 -12.06 -2.68 1.51
CA LYS A 129 -10.92 -2.28 2.35
C LYS A 129 -10.91 -0.79 2.66
N GLN A 130 -11.25 0.06 1.71
CA GLN A 130 -11.42 1.50 1.95
C GLN A 130 -12.51 1.77 2.99
N SER A 131 -13.64 1.06 2.89
CA SER A 131 -14.73 1.17 3.86
C SER A 131 -14.33 0.73 5.27
N GLU A 132 -13.54 -0.33 5.38
CA GLU A 132 -13.07 -0.88 6.67
C GLU A 132 -11.99 -0.02 7.34
N THR A 133 -11.12 0.62 6.56
CA THR A 133 -9.93 1.32 7.06
C THR A 133 -10.02 2.84 7.02
N GLY A 134 -10.93 3.40 6.21
CA GLY A 134 -10.99 4.84 5.94
C GLY A 134 -9.92 5.38 4.99
N LEU A 135 -9.03 4.51 4.48
CA LEU A 135 -8.04 4.85 3.45
C LEU A 135 -8.72 5.24 2.15
N LYS A 136 -8.09 6.11 1.38
CA LYS A 136 -8.68 6.65 0.14
C LYS A 136 -7.75 6.46 -1.04
N LEU A 137 -8.32 6.12 -2.17
CA LEU A 137 -7.60 6.15 -3.43
C LEU A 137 -7.31 7.61 -3.82
N LEU A 138 -6.02 7.95 -4.01
CA LEU A 138 -5.61 9.24 -4.54
C LEU A 138 -5.76 9.27 -6.06
N TRP A 139 -5.22 8.25 -6.73
CA TRP A 139 -5.43 8.00 -8.15
C TRP A 139 -5.13 6.53 -8.52
N GLY A 140 -5.85 6.05 -9.52
CA GLY A 140 -5.57 4.83 -10.25
C GLY A 140 -5.43 5.13 -11.73
N THR A 141 -4.51 4.47 -12.42
CA THR A 141 -4.26 4.69 -13.85
C THR A 141 -3.92 3.39 -14.56
N ALA A 142 -4.08 3.38 -15.88
CA ALA A 142 -3.60 2.30 -16.72
C ALA A 142 -2.08 2.38 -16.88
N ASN A 143 -1.41 1.22 -16.82
CA ASN A 143 0.01 1.11 -17.15
C ASN A 143 0.16 0.89 -18.66
N LEU A 144 0.48 1.96 -19.38
CA LEU A 144 0.68 1.93 -20.83
C LEU A 144 2.16 1.81 -21.24
N PHE A 145 3.08 1.63 -20.28
CA PHE A 145 4.53 1.77 -20.51
C PHE A 145 5.33 0.49 -20.27
N SER A 146 4.75 -0.51 -19.63
CA SER A 146 5.42 -1.77 -19.35
C SER A 146 4.58 -2.93 -19.87
N ASN A 147 5.08 -3.58 -20.88
CA ASN A 147 4.68 -4.91 -21.35
C ASN A 147 5.85 -5.85 -21.17
#